data_dec3182980fb9bf9e75adb0aa24b4802
#
_entry.id   dec3182980fb9bf9e75adb0aa24b4802
#
_cell.length_a   1.000
_cell.length_b   1.000
_cell.length_c   1.000
_cell.angle_alpha   90.00
_cell.angle_beta   90.00
_cell.angle_gamma   90.00
#
_symmetry.space_group_name_H-M   'P 1'
#
loop_
_entity.id
_entity.type
_entity.pdbx_description
1 polymer ?
#
loop_
_entity_poly.entity_id
_entity_poly.type
_entity_poly.pdbx_seq_one_letter_code
_entity_poly.pdbx_strand_id
1 'polypeptide(L)'
;MVKKKICILVATRKRKTSLIKFLNSVVNLRIPNNISVQTVLSINDNQNYSEIKKLYSQKLSIKMVTERKKGISNARNKYLNSIKIRNFDYFAFFDDDVQIDNKWIIEMLKFFKKNEVDIIGGPQLPKSGSLLSKLLVREEKHGSNVRWVSTNNCIVKSKVLETKMNFDKKMNYIGGEDQLFFLKLNKMGFKLMWNSKALVVEEKNNKRENFLWFLKRNFRYGASSNIIYKKAYGSINGFSFLVIKLLFDFIMLILSSLSLITFTKKSFYKVSMYFCRILGLIFGLLGFQYNEYA
;
A
#
# COMPACT_ATOMS: atom_id res chain seq x y z
N MET A 1 -7.80 -13.51 30.23
CA MET A 1 -7.60 -12.33 29.36
C MET A 1 -8.36 -12.52 28.06
N VAL A 2 -9.15 -11.52 27.65
CA VAL A 2 -9.86 -11.56 26.36
C VAL A 2 -8.83 -11.53 25.22
N LYS A 3 -8.89 -12.52 24.31
CA LYS A 3 -8.00 -12.56 23.14
C LYS A 3 -8.34 -11.42 22.18
N LYS A 4 -7.37 -10.57 21.84
CA LYS A 4 -7.51 -9.61 20.74
C LYS A 4 -7.48 -10.32 19.41
N LYS A 5 -8.25 -9.82 18.44
CA LYS A 5 -8.44 -10.42 17.13
C LYS A 5 -7.91 -9.53 16.03
N ILE A 6 -7.06 -10.07 15.17
CA ILE A 6 -6.51 -9.39 13.98
C ILE A 6 -7.08 -10.05 12.74
N CYS A 7 -7.62 -9.25 11.82
CA CYS A 7 -8.03 -9.69 10.50
C CYS A 7 -6.97 -9.26 9.47
N ILE A 8 -6.33 -10.22 8.83
CA ILE A 8 -5.43 -9.97 7.69
C ILE A 8 -6.27 -9.92 6.42
N LEU A 9 -6.15 -8.84 5.64
CA LEU A 9 -6.92 -8.54 4.44
C LEU A 9 -6.00 -8.52 3.22
N VAL A 10 -6.27 -9.40 2.26
CA VAL A 10 -5.46 -9.54 1.03
C VAL A 10 -6.36 -9.65 -0.20
N ALA A 11 -6.01 -8.91 -1.24
CA ALA A 11 -6.60 -9.05 -2.56
C ALA A 11 -5.62 -9.75 -3.49
N THR A 12 -6.11 -10.73 -4.28
CA THR A 12 -5.27 -11.45 -5.25
C THR A 12 -5.97 -11.55 -6.60
N ARG A 13 -5.15 -11.57 -7.66
CA ARG A 13 -5.63 -11.73 -9.03
C ARG A 13 -4.59 -12.42 -9.91
N LYS A 14 -4.87 -13.67 -10.32
CA LYS A 14 -4.01 -14.48 -11.21
C LYS A 14 -2.56 -14.64 -10.72
N ARG A 15 -2.33 -14.68 -9.39
CA ARG A 15 -1.00 -14.72 -8.76
C ARG A 15 -0.89 -15.83 -7.72
N LYS A 16 -1.32 -17.06 -8.05
CA LYS A 16 -1.33 -18.19 -7.09
C LYS A 16 0.04 -18.41 -6.44
N THR A 17 1.13 -18.37 -7.21
CA THR A 17 2.49 -18.59 -6.68
C THR A 17 2.90 -17.53 -5.66
N SER A 18 2.64 -16.25 -5.93
CA SER A 18 2.91 -15.16 -4.98
C SER A 18 2.04 -15.29 -3.74
N LEU A 19 0.75 -15.58 -3.91
CA LEU A 19 -0.17 -15.81 -2.80
C LEU A 19 0.30 -16.96 -1.89
N ILE A 20 0.81 -18.07 -2.44
CA ILE A 20 1.36 -19.19 -1.66
C ILE A 20 2.54 -18.72 -0.81
N LYS A 21 3.46 -17.94 -1.37
CA LYS A 21 4.60 -17.38 -0.62
C LYS A 21 4.14 -16.43 0.48
N PHE A 22 3.15 -15.58 0.19
CA PHE A 22 2.53 -14.71 1.18
C PHE A 22 1.93 -15.54 2.33
N LEU A 23 1.09 -16.54 2.02
CA LEU A 23 0.45 -17.38 3.04
C LEU A 23 1.46 -18.17 3.88
N ASN A 24 2.58 -18.61 3.29
CA ASN A 24 3.68 -19.21 4.04
C ASN A 24 4.28 -18.22 5.05
N SER A 25 4.43 -16.94 4.67
CA SER A 25 4.90 -15.92 5.61
C SER A 25 3.89 -15.67 6.74
N VAL A 26 2.58 -15.77 6.47
CA VAL A 26 1.53 -15.68 7.49
C VAL A 26 1.58 -16.86 8.47
N VAL A 27 1.83 -18.09 7.98
CA VAL A 27 2.02 -19.29 8.84
C VAL A 27 3.20 -19.12 9.78
N ASN A 28 4.27 -18.44 9.33
CA ASN A 28 5.51 -18.25 10.09
C ASN A 28 5.47 -17.04 11.06
N LEU A 29 4.34 -16.32 11.15
CA LEU A 29 4.22 -15.21 12.07
C LEU A 29 4.31 -15.65 13.53
N ARG A 30 5.08 -14.93 14.34
CA ARG A 30 5.10 -15.09 15.79
C ARG A 30 3.87 -14.40 16.39
N ILE A 31 2.85 -15.19 16.71
CA ILE A 31 1.58 -14.70 17.23
C ILE A 31 1.59 -14.81 18.77
N PRO A 32 1.47 -13.70 19.52
CA PRO A 32 1.34 -13.76 20.97
C PRO A 32 0.12 -14.57 21.43
N ASN A 33 0.20 -15.29 22.55
CA ASN A 33 -0.85 -16.19 23.05
C ASN A 33 -2.22 -15.51 23.24
N ASN A 34 -2.22 -14.20 23.48
CA ASN A 34 -3.44 -13.39 23.67
C ASN A 34 -3.97 -12.80 22.35
N ILE A 35 -3.46 -13.24 21.21
CA ILE A 35 -3.88 -12.79 19.87
C ILE A 35 -4.43 -13.98 19.08
N SER A 36 -5.49 -13.75 18.34
CA SER A 36 -5.96 -14.65 17.29
C SER A 36 -5.95 -13.93 15.94
N VAL A 37 -5.63 -14.67 14.87
CA VAL A 37 -5.50 -14.12 13.52
C VAL A 37 -6.45 -14.86 12.58
N GLN A 38 -7.19 -14.11 11.78
CA GLN A 38 -7.96 -14.62 10.65
C GLN A 38 -7.51 -13.94 9.37
N THR A 39 -7.37 -14.70 8.29
CA THR A 39 -7.03 -14.18 6.96
C THR A 39 -8.26 -14.17 6.07
N VAL A 40 -8.53 -13.04 5.41
CA VAL A 40 -9.61 -12.90 4.42
C VAL A 40 -8.98 -12.60 3.07
N LEU A 41 -9.18 -13.52 2.12
CA LEU A 41 -8.68 -13.41 0.75
C LEU A 41 -9.82 -12.96 -0.17
N SER A 42 -9.64 -11.85 -0.86
CA SER A 42 -10.52 -11.42 -1.96
C SER A 42 -9.91 -11.82 -3.30
N ILE A 43 -10.53 -12.79 -3.96
CA ILE A 43 -10.12 -13.31 -5.26
C ILE A 43 -10.79 -12.46 -6.35
N ASN A 44 -10.00 -11.79 -7.17
CA ASN A 44 -10.50 -10.89 -8.23
C ASN A 44 -10.29 -11.46 -9.63
N ASP A 45 -10.50 -12.75 -9.77
CA ASP A 45 -10.48 -13.49 -11.04
C ASP A 45 -11.37 -14.72 -10.97
N ASN A 46 -11.43 -15.49 -12.07
CA ASN A 46 -12.26 -16.67 -12.20
C ASN A 46 -11.46 -17.99 -11.99
N GLN A 47 -10.21 -17.92 -11.49
CA GLN A 47 -9.44 -19.13 -11.24
C GLN A 47 -9.93 -19.88 -10.00
N ASN A 48 -9.73 -21.19 -9.99
CA ASN A 48 -10.02 -22.02 -8.82
C ASN A 48 -8.88 -21.93 -7.79
N TYR A 49 -9.22 -21.59 -6.55
CA TYR A 49 -8.29 -21.50 -5.40
C TYR A 49 -8.59 -22.56 -4.33
N SER A 50 -9.39 -23.58 -4.64
CA SER A 50 -9.79 -24.63 -3.67
C SER A 50 -8.59 -25.39 -3.10
N GLU A 51 -7.57 -25.68 -3.92
CA GLU A 51 -6.33 -26.34 -3.48
C GLU A 51 -5.57 -25.49 -2.46
N ILE A 52 -5.44 -24.19 -2.70
CA ILE A 52 -4.83 -23.26 -1.75
C ILE A 52 -5.64 -23.23 -0.44
N LYS A 53 -6.96 -23.18 -0.53
CA LYS A 53 -7.80 -23.25 0.66
C LYS A 53 -7.57 -24.53 1.45
N LYS A 54 -7.54 -25.70 0.78
CA LYS A 54 -7.28 -27.01 1.41
C LYS A 54 -5.90 -27.05 2.07
N LEU A 55 -4.85 -26.55 1.38
CA LEU A 55 -3.47 -26.56 1.86
C LEU A 55 -3.28 -25.77 3.18
N TYR A 56 -4.02 -24.67 3.33
CA TYR A 56 -3.85 -23.77 4.47
C TYR A 56 -4.94 -23.85 5.54
N SER A 57 -6.07 -24.56 5.29
CA SER A 57 -7.21 -24.60 6.22
C SER A 57 -6.88 -25.18 7.59
N GLN A 58 -5.90 -26.08 7.69
CA GLN A 58 -5.44 -26.63 8.97
C GLN A 58 -4.43 -25.73 9.71
N LYS A 59 -3.75 -24.85 8.99
CA LYS A 59 -2.69 -23.98 9.53
C LYS A 59 -3.15 -22.56 9.83
N LEU A 60 -4.15 -22.07 9.10
CA LEU A 60 -4.65 -20.71 9.16
C LEU A 60 -6.18 -20.68 9.17
N SER A 61 -6.76 -19.77 9.95
CA SER A 61 -8.18 -19.42 9.79
C SER A 61 -8.33 -18.57 8.52
N ILE A 62 -8.78 -19.19 7.41
CA ILE A 62 -8.91 -18.53 6.11
C ILE A 62 -10.37 -18.45 5.67
N LYS A 63 -10.82 -17.24 5.32
CA LYS A 63 -12.06 -16.97 4.61
C LYS A 63 -11.73 -16.49 3.20
N MET A 64 -12.34 -17.08 2.18
CA MET A 64 -12.21 -16.65 0.79
C MET A 64 -13.52 -16.02 0.31
N VAL A 65 -13.41 -14.90 -0.42
CA VAL A 65 -14.52 -14.22 -1.08
C VAL A 65 -14.13 -13.91 -2.52
N THR A 66 -15.08 -13.94 -3.44
CA THR A 66 -14.82 -13.67 -4.85
C THR A 66 -15.44 -12.35 -5.27
N GLU A 67 -14.66 -11.53 -5.94
CA GLU A 67 -15.10 -10.31 -6.62
C GLU A 67 -14.92 -10.47 -8.13
N ARG A 68 -16.03 -10.53 -8.86
CA ARG A 68 -16.02 -10.76 -10.32
C ARG A 68 -15.67 -9.51 -11.12
N LYS A 69 -15.99 -8.30 -10.61
CA LYS A 69 -15.63 -7.05 -11.28
C LYS A 69 -14.14 -6.79 -11.12
N LYS A 70 -13.41 -6.78 -12.23
CA LYS A 70 -11.98 -6.46 -12.28
C LYS A 70 -11.70 -5.12 -11.59
N GLY A 71 -10.64 -5.04 -10.78
CA GLY A 71 -10.14 -3.81 -10.18
C GLY A 71 -9.77 -3.95 -8.72
N ILE A 72 -8.69 -3.29 -8.32
CA ILE A 72 -8.14 -3.41 -6.97
C ILE A 72 -9.07 -2.83 -5.90
N SER A 73 -9.72 -1.69 -6.17
CA SER A 73 -10.70 -1.11 -5.25
C SER A 73 -11.92 -2.02 -5.09
N ASN A 74 -12.37 -2.69 -6.17
CA ASN A 74 -13.46 -3.66 -6.10
C ASN A 74 -13.09 -4.84 -5.19
N ALA A 75 -11.88 -5.41 -5.39
CA ALA A 75 -11.38 -6.52 -4.60
C ALA A 75 -11.26 -6.14 -3.11
N ARG A 76 -10.72 -4.96 -2.80
CA ARG A 76 -10.57 -4.47 -1.43
C ARG A 76 -11.92 -4.18 -0.78
N ASN A 77 -12.86 -3.57 -1.49
CA ASN A 77 -14.21 -3.35 -0.97
C ASN A 77 -14.93 -4.68 -0.71
N LYS A 78 -14.67 -5.73 -1.52
CA LYS A 78 -15.26 -7.05 -1.34
C LYS A 78 -14.88 -7.66 0.01
N TYR A 79 -13.60 -7.66 0.39
CA TYR A 79 -13.22 -8.19 1.71
C TYR A 79 -13.77 -7.30 2.84
N LEU A 80 -13.75 -5.96 2.74
CA LEU A 80 -14.32 -5.08 3.75
C LEU A 80 -15.81 -5.37 4.00
N ASN A 81 -16.60 -5.54 2.93
CA ASN A 81 -18.03 -5.82 3.01
C ASN A 81 -18.34 -7.25 3.44
N SER A 82 -17.36 -8.16 3.42
CA SER A 82 -17.56 -9.57 3.79
C SER A 82 -17.30 -9.89 5.27
N ILE A 83 -16.79 -8.92 6.04
CA ILE A 83 -16.41 -9.08 7.44
C ILE A 83 -17.35 -8.31 8.36
N LYS A 84 -17.55 -8.85 9.58
CA LYS A 84 -18.19 -8.13 10.68
C LYS A 84 -17.09 -7.39 11.44
N ILE A 85 -16.94 -6.07 11.21
CA ILE A 85 -15.85 -5.25 11.76
C ILE A 85 -15.76 -5.37 13.28
N ARG A 86 -16.89 -5.39 13.99
CA ARG A 86 -16.95 -5.49 15.46
C ARG A 86 -16.38 -6.81 16.03
N ASN A 87 -16.13 -7.82 15.19
CA ASN A 87 -15.54 -9.08 15.63
C ASN A 87 -14.02 -9.02 15.75
N PHE A 88 -13.39 -7.90 15.38
CA PHE A 88 -11.93 -7.74 15.35
C PHE A 88 -11.51 -6.44 16.02
N ASP A 89 -10.32 -6.45 16.63
CA ASP A 89 -9.70 -5.26 17.21
C ASP A 89 -8.86 -4.50 16.18
N TYR A 90 -8.24 -5.25 15.26
CA TYR A 90 -7.33 -4.71 14.25
C TYR A 90 -7.54 -5.35 12.89
N PHE A 91 -7.22 -4.57 11.84
CA PHE A 91 -7.21 -5.01 10.45
C PHE A 91 -5.86 -4.71 9.83
N ALA A 92 -5.17 -5.75 9.35
CA ALA A 92 -3.90 -5.64 8.67
C ALA A 92 -4.10 -5.80 7.15
N PHE A 93 -3.57 -4.88 6.37
CA PHE A 93 -3.66 -4.91 4.91
C PHE A 93 -2.33 -5.30 4.32
N PHE A 94 -2.36 -6.22 3.36
CA PHE A 94 -1.21 -6.65 2.58
C PHE A 94 -1.57 -6.86 1.12
N ASP A 95 -0.56 -6.77 0.25
CA ASP A 95 -0.65 -7.25 -1.12
C ASP A 95 -0.22 -8.73 -1.20
N ASP A 96 -0.64 -9.45 -2.23
CA ASP A 96 -0.39 -10.88 -2.40
C ASP A 96 1.05 -11.22 -2.85
N ASP A 97 1.88 -10.20 -3.11
CA ASP A 97 3.28 -10.33 -3.55
C ASP A 97 4.30 -9.86 -2.50
N VAL A 98 3.90 -9.78 -1.24
CA VAL A 98 4.82 -9.48 -0.13
C VAL A 98 5.04 -10.70 0.78
N GLN A 99 6.17 -10.75 1.46
CA GLN A 99 6.46 -11.65 2.57
C GLN A 99 6.55 -10.83 3.85
N ILE A 100 5.84 -11.27 4.88
CA ILE A 100 5.75 -10.56 6.17
C ILE A 100 6.89 -11.04 7.07
N ASP A 101 7.60 -10.11 7.72
CA ASP A 101 8.57 -10.46 8.77
C ASP A 101 7.87 -11.17 9.93
N ASN A 102 8.47 -12.20 10.48
CA ASN A 102 7.85 -13.04 11.50
C ASN A 102 7.53 -12.29 12.82
N LYS A 103 8.19 -11.17 13.11
CA LYS A 103 7.94 -10.31 14.28
C LYS A 103 6.93 -9.19 14.00
N TRP A 104 6.42 -9.08 12.79
CA TRP A 104 5.59 -7.95 12.35
C TRP A 104 4.41 -7.65 13.30
N ILE A 105 3.63 -8.67 13.68
CA ILE A 105 2.51 -8.49 14.63
C ILE A 105 3.01 -7.94 15.97
N ILE A 106 4.10 -8.48 16.48
CA ILE A 106 4.70 -8.06 17.75
C ILE A 106 5.11 -6.59 17.67
N GLU A 107 5.80 -6.19 16.61
CA GLU A 107 6.26 -4.81 16.42
C GLU A 107 5.09 -3.82 16.24
N MET A 108 4.05 -4.20 15.52
CA MET A 108 2.84 -3.36 15.38
C MET A 108 2.08 -3.21 16.70
N LEU A 109 1.91 -4.29 17.45
CA LEU A 109 1.21 -4.23 18.75
C LEU A 109 2.01 -3.47 19.81
N LYS A 110 3.35 -3.62 19.84
CA LYS A 110 4.23 -2.79 20.69
C LYS A 110 4.09 -1.30 20.36
N PHE A 111 4.01 -0.98 19.08
CA PHE A 111 3.87 0.40 18.63
C PHE A 111 2.52 1.00 19.07
N PHE A 112 1.41 0.28 18.92
CA PHE A 112 0.09 0.70 19.44
C PHE A 112 0.06 0.93 20.95
N LYS A 113 0.85 0.15 21.73
CA LYS A 113 0.94 0.33 23.20
C LYS A 113 1.70 1.60 23.58
N LYS A 114 2.68 2.01 22.78
CA LYS A 114 3.56 3.15 23.07
C LYS A 114 3.05 4.47 22.52
N ASN A 115 2.16 4.44 21.54
CA ASN A 115 1.73 5.62 20.81
C ASN A 115 0.21 5.70 20.74
N GLU A 116 -0.30 6.90 20.87
CA GLU A 116 -1.71 7.20 20.61
C GLU A 116 -1.92 7.33 19.10
N VAL A 117 -2.18 6.23 18.42
CA VAL A 117 -2.28 6.13 16.97
C VAL A 117 -3.44 5.22 16.56
N ASP A 118 -4.03 5.43 15.41
CA ASP A 118 -5.15 4.65 14.88
C ASP A 118 -4.74 3.77 13.71
N ILE A 119 -3.76 4.21 12.93
CA ILE A 119 -3.28 3.58 11.70
C ILE A 119 -1.76 3.60 11.71
N ILE A 120 -1.15 2.43 11.51
CA ILE A 120 0.31 2.30 11.44
C ILE A 120 0.68 1.76 10.06
N GLY A 121 1.58 2.46 9.36
CA GLY A 121 2.26 1.96 8.17
C GLY A 121 3.67 1.50 8.47
N GLY A 122 4.22 0.67 7.60
CA GLY A 122 5.60 0.21 7.67
C GLY A 122 6.27 0.13 6.29
N PRO A 123 7.59 -0.07 6.24
CA PRO A 123 8.34 -0.13 4.99
C PRO A 123 8.07 -1.42 4.22
N GLN A 124 8.09 -1.29 2.90
CA GLN A 124 8.11 -2.39 1.95
C GLN A 124 9.47 -2.38 1.26
N LEU A 125 10.28 -3.38 1.53
CA LEU A 125 11.61 -3.50 0.95
C LEU A 125 11.56 -4.41 -0.28
N PRO A 126 12.18 -4.03 -1.40
CA PRO A 126 12.28 -4.90 -2.56
C PRO A 126 13.25 -6.04 -2.25
N LYS A 127 12.88 -7.28 -2.58
CA LYS A 127 13.79 -8.43 -2.55
C LYS A 127 14.91 -8.28 -3.57
N SER A 128 14.64 -7.54 -4.63
CA SER A 128 15.63 -7.15 -5.61
C SER A 128 16.58 -6.11 -5.06
N GLY A 129 17.89 -6.34 -5.23
CA GLY A 129 18.91 -5.34 -4.92
C GLY A 129 19.02 -4.21 -5.95
N SER A 130 18.16 -4.16 -6.99
CA SER A 130 18.29 -3.21 -8.08
C SER A 130 18.14 -1.76 -7.60
N LEU A 131 18.92 -0.87 -8.20
CA LEU A 131 18.90 0.55 -7.87
C LEU A 131 17.52 1.19 -8.15
N LEU A 132 16.85 0.77 -9.23
CA LEU A 132 15.52 1.26 -9.61
C LEU A 132 14.47 0.91 -8.54
N SER A 133 14.49 -0.34 -8.04
CA SER A 133 13.59 -0.78 -6.99
C SER A 133 13.84 -0.01 -5.68
N LYS A 134 15.12 0.19 -5.30
CA LYS A 134 15.50 0.95 -4.10
C LYS A 134 15.03 2.41 -4.16
N LEU A 135 15.07 3.06 -5.32
CA LEU A 135 14.61 4.44 -5.48
C LEU A 135 13.07 4.60 -5.35
N LEU A 136 12.32 3.51 -5.41
CA LEU A 136 10.86 3.52 -5.20
C LEU A 136 10.45 3.19 -3.77
N VAL A 137 11.38 2.79 -2.91
CA VAL A 137 11.09 2.53 -1.50
C VAL A 137 10.69 3.82 -0.81
N ARG A 138 9.56 3.76 -0.11
CA ARG A 138 9.18 4.82 0.80
C ARG A 138 9.76 4.55 2.17
N GLU A 139 10.59 5.47 2.65
CA GLU A 139 11.16 5.45 3.98
C GLU A 139 10.71 6.70 4.75
N GLU A 140 10.28 6.47 6.01
CA GLU A 140 9.89 7.52 6.92
C GLU A 140 10.59 7.28 8.27
N LYS A 141 10.80 8.32 9.04
CA LYS A 141 11.39 8.20 10.38
C LYS A 141 10.48 7.38 11.29
N HIS A 142 11.06 6.47 12.06
CA HIS A 142 10.32 5.69 13.07
C HIS A 142 9.58 6.63 14.05
N GLY A 143 8.27 6.41 14.20
CA GLY A 143 7.43 7.22 15.08
C GLY A 143 6.96 8.55 14.48
N SER A 144 7.29 8.87 13.23
CA SER A 144 6.78 10.08 12.59
C SER A 144 5.31 9.99 12.25
N ASN A 145 4.62 11.12 12.32
CA ASN A 145 3.29 11.27 11.76
C ASN A 145 3.35 11.27 10.24
N VAL A 146 2.45 10.54 9.61
CA VAL A 146 2.32 10.48 8.15
C VAL A 146 0.88 10.80 7.73
N ARG A 147 0.69 11.34 6.52
CA ARG A 147 -0.66 11.68 6.03
C ARG A 147 -1.38 10.49 5.40
N TRP A 148 -0.66 9.49 4.95
CA TRP A 148 -1.18 8.28 4.34
C TRP A 148 -0.21 7.12 4.50
N VAL A 149 -0.70 5.92 4.37
CA VAL A 149 0.08 4.68 4.34
C VAL A 149 -0.34 3.84 3.14
N SER A 150 0.40 2.80 2.81
CA SER A 150 0.05 1.89 1.73
C SER A 150 -0.61 0.63 2.27
N THR A 151 -1.56 0.07 1.53
CA THR A 151 -2.23 -1.20 1.87
C THR A 151 -1.33 -2.42 1.73
N ASN A 152 -0.12 -2.27 1.24
CA ASN A 152 0.84 -3.37 1.17
C ASN A 152 1.52 -3.70 2.50
N ASN A 153 1.49 -2.74 3.47
CA ASN A 153 2.05 -2.91 4.81
C ASN A 153 1.44 -1.91 5.78
N CYS A 154 0.25 -2.17 6.27
CA CYS A 154 -0.33 -1.35 7.33
C CYS A 154 -1.31 -2.13 8.22
N ILE A 155 -1.57 -1.57 9.40
CA ILE A 155 -2.57 -2.06 10.35
C ILE A 155 -3.40 -0.89 10.88
N VAL A 156 -4.70 -1.12 11.04
CA VAL A 156 -5.65 -0.12 11.54
C VAL A 156 -6.46 -0.67 12.72
N LYS A 157 -6.85 0.17 13.66
CA LYS A 157 -7.84 -0.18 14.70
C LYS A 157 -9.23 -0.34 14.07
N SER A 158 -10.08 -1.20 14.64
CA SER A 158 -11.44 -1.45 14.14
C SER A 158 -12.27 -0.19 13.97
N LYS A 159 -12.18 0.78 14.89
CA LYS A 159 -12.90 2.06 14.82
C LYS A 159 -12.68 2.83 13.51
N VAL A 160 -11.54 2.63 12.84
CA VAL A 160 -11.24 3.25 11.54
C VAL A 160 -12.17 2.71 10.45
N LEU A 161 -12.45 1.41 10.45
CA LEU A 161 -13.32 0.78 9.46
C LEU A 161 -14.81 0.90 9.80
N GLU A 162 -15.16 1.25 11.04
CA GLU A 162 -16.53 1.56 11.45
C GLU A 162 -17.10 2.79 10.72
N THR A 163 -16.24 3.64 10.17
CA THR A 163 -16.62 4.74 9.26
C THR A 163 -17.32 4.26 8.00
N LYS A 164 -17.28 2.93 7.70
CA LYS A 164 -17.80 2.31 6.46
C LYS A 164 -17.25 2.92 5.17
N MET A 165 -16.10 3.60 5.26
CA MET A 165 -15.43 4.15 4.09
C MET A 165 -14.96 3.02 3.18
N ASN A 166 -15.15 3.21 1.89
CA ASN A 166 -14.74 2.28 0.84
C ASN A 166 -13.62 2.88 -0.02
N PHE A 167 -12.82 2.00 -0.65
CA PHE A 167 -11.89 2.40 -1.70
C PHE A 167 -12.66 2.92 -2.92
N ASP A 168 -12.19 4.04 -3.47
CA ASP A 168 -12.87 4.67 -4.61
C ASP A 168 -12.72 3.81 -5.88
N LYS A 169 -13.84 3.33 -6.42
CA LYS A 169 -13.86 2.48 -7.62
C LYS A 169 -13.36 3.18 -8.88
N LYS A 170 -13.40 4.51 -8.94
CA LYS A 170 -12.83 5.29 -10.06
C LYS A 170 -11.30 5.17 -10.12
N MET A 171 -10.66 4.72 -9.02
CA MET A 171 -9.21 4.50 -8.94
C MET A 171 -8.78 3.09 -9.37
N ASN A 172 -9.69 2.19 -9.76
CA ASN A 172 -9.40 0.79 -10.09
C ASN A 172 -8.26 0.58 -11.09
N TYR A 173 -8.09 1.50 -12.04
CA TYR A 173 -7.11 1.39 -13.12
C TYR A 173 -6.03 2.47 -13.07
N ILE A 174 -6.27 3.55 -12.35
CA ILE A 174 -5.38 4.71 -12.24
C ILE A 174 -4.29 4.47 -11.20
N GLY A 175 -4.63 3.74 -10.12
CA GLY A 175 -3.77 3.55 -8.95
C GLY A 175 -3.82 4.74 -7.97
N GLY A 176 -3.27 4.55 -6.77
CA GLY A 176 -3.32 5.53 -5.69
C GLY A 176 -4.63 5.51 -4.89
N GLU A 177 -5.41 4.44 -5.03
CA GLU A 177 -6.63 4.19 -4.27
C GLU A 177 -6.37 4.08 -2.77
N ASP A 178 -5.24 3.51 -2.39
CA ASP A 178 -4.77 3.41 -1.01
C ASP A 178 -4.39 4.80 -0.45
N GLN A 179 -3.61 5.58 -1.20
CA GLN A 179 -3.26 6.94 -0.83
C GLN A 179 -4.53 7.78 -0.62
N LEU A 180 -5.47 7.74 -1.55
CA LEU A 180 -6.74 8.46 -1.43
C LEU A 180 -7.54 8.03 -0.19
N PHE A 181 -7.61 6.72 0.06
CA PHE A 181 -8.34 6.15 1.19
C PHE A 181 -7.78 6.67 2.52
N PHE A 182 -6.47 6.58 2.71
CA PHE A 182 -5.83 7.00 3.96
C PHE A 182 -5.75 8.52 4.11
N LEU A 183 -5.63 9.31 3.03
CA LEU A 183 -5.72 10.77 3.11
C LEU A 183 -7.11 11.22 3.60
N LYS A 184 -8.18 10.58 3.14
CA LYS A 184 -9.54 10.86 3.63
C LYS A 184 -9.69 10.52 5.11
N LEU A 185 -9.17 9.39 5.56
CA LEU A 185 -9.17 9.01 6.98
C LEU A 185 -8.36 10.00 7.82
N ASN A 186 -7.20 10.45 7.34
CA ASN A 186 -6.41 11.48 8.02
C ASN A 186 -7.19 12.79 8.15
N LYS A 187 -7.90 13.20 7.08
CA LYS A 187 -8.77 14.40 7.12
C LYS A 187 -9.93 14.25 8.12
N MET A 188 -10.39 13.03 8.38
CA MET A 188 -11.41 12.73 9.41
C MET A 188 -10.84 12.75 10.84
N GLY A 189 -9.56 13.05 11.02
CA GLY A 189 -8.91 13.16 12.33
C GLY A 189 -8.23 11.88 12.82
N PHE A 190 -8.21 10.77 12.07
CA PHE A 190 -7.45 9.59 12.45
C PHE A 190 -5.96 9.88 12.42
N LYS A 191 -5.24 9.44 13.47
CA LYS A 191 -3.80 9.60 13.60
C LYS A 191 -3.08 8.46 12.88
N LEU A 192 -2.20 8.82 11.93
CA LEU A 192 -1.38 7.87 11.17
C LEU A 192 0.09 8.04 11.55
N MET A 193 0.78 6.94 11.85
CA MET A 193 2.22 6.97 12.16
C MET A 193 2.97 5.86 11.42
N TRP A 194 4.30 6.01 11.36
CA TRP A 194 5.19 5.08 10.69
C TRP A 194 6.00 4.23 11.67
N ASN A 195 5.93 2.91 11.50
CA ASN A 195 6.75 1.95 12.23
C ASN A 195 7.81 1.31 11.32
N SER A 196 9.03 1.82 11.34
CA SER A 196 10.13 1.30 10.50
C SER A 196 10.59 -0.12 10.85
N LYS A 197 10.12 -0.69 11.99
CA LYS A 197 10.48 -2.04 12.45
C LYS A 197 9.56 -3.14 11.93
N ALA A 198 8.38 -2.77 11.44
CA ALA A 198 7.40 -3.71 10.93
C ALA A 198 7.59 -3.90 9.41
N LEU A 199 8.50 -4.78 9.05
CA LEU A 199 8.98 -4.97 7.68
C LEU A 199 8.10 -5.94 6.89
N VAL A 200 7.95 -5.64 5.59
CA VAL A 200 7.57 -6.62 4.58
C VAL A 200 8.57 -6.58 3.43
N VAL A 201 8.76 -7.71 2.77
CA VAL A 201 9.65 -7.84 1.62
C VAL A 201 8.81 -8.14 0.38
N GLU A 202 8.88 -7.27 -0.62
CA GLU A 202 8.20 -7.48 -1.90
C GLU A 202 8.96 -8.49 -2.76
N GLU A 203 8.24 -9.47 -3.31
CA GLU A 203 8.81 -10.46 -4.22
C GLU A 203 9.40 -9.80 -5.47
N LYS A 204 10.50 -10.40 -5.96
CA LYS A 204 11.16 -9.91 -7.16
C LYS A 204 10.20 -9.95 -8.35
N ASN A 205 10.08 -8.82 -9.05
CA ASN A 205 9.32 -8.70 -10.29
C ASN A 205 10.24 -8.11 -11.37
N ASN A 206 10.68 -8.94 -12.32
CA ASN A 206 11.61 -8.53 -13.38
C ASN A 206 11.08 -7.37 -14.23
N LYS A 207 9.75 -7.25 -14.38
CA LYS A 207 9.16 -6.11 -15.12
C LYS A 207 9.42 -4.78 -14.41
N ARG A 208 9.49 -4.78 -13.07
CA ARG A 208 9.73 -3.58 -12.26
C ARG A 208 11.21 -3.16 -12.20
N GLU A 209 12.11 -3.99 -12.72
CA GLU A 209 13.53 -3.68 -12.85
C GLU A 209 13.88 -3.02 -14.18
N ASN A 210 12.91 -2.82 -15.07
CA ASN A 210 13.08 -2.15 -16.36
C ASN A 210 12.99 -0.63 -16.19
N PHE A 211 13.95 0.10 -16.82
CA PHE A 211 14.01 1.56 -16.74
C PHE A 211 12.75 2.23 -17.32
N LEU A 212 12.25 1.73 -18.45
CA LEU A 212 11.02 2.29 -19.06
C LEU A 212 9.79 2.11 -18.12
N TRP A 213 9.69 0.95 -17.44
CA TRP A 213 8.66 0.75 -16.44
C TRP A 213 8.81 1.75 -15.27
N PHE A 214 10.05 2.00 -14.82
CA PHE A 214 10.33 2.98 -13.77
C PHE A 214 9.89 4.40 -14.17
N LEU A 215 10.15 4.83 -15.42
CA LEU A 215 9.69 6.12 -15.94
C LEU A 215 8.16 6.21 -15.98
N LYS A 216 7.49 5.20 -16.54
CA LYS A 216 6.03 5.11 -16.61
C LYS A 216 5.40 5.15 -15.21
N ARG A 217 5.99 4.45 -14.23
CA ARG A 217 5.55 4.44 -12.84
C ARG A 217 5.61 5.82 -12.21
N ASN A 218 6.71 6.55 -12.40
CA ASN A 218 6.88 7.90 -11.86
C ASN A 218 5.98 8.92 -12.56
N PHE A 219 5.81 8.83 -13.87
CA PHE A 219 4.83 9.63 -14.60
C PHE A 219 3.40 9.42 -14.03
N ARG A 220 3.01 8.17 -13.82
CA ARG A 220 1.72 7.85 -13.21
C ARG A 220 1.56 8.46 -11.81
N TYR A 221 2.59 8.42 -10.98
CA TYR A 221 2.54 9.06 -9.65
C TYR A 221 2.26 10.57 -9.74
N GLY A 222 2.81 11.24 -10.74
CA GLY A 222 2.45 12.62 -11.05
C GLY A 222 1.00 12.75 -11.52
N ALA A 223 0.62 12.03 -12.57
CA ALA A 223 -0.70 12.14 -13.21
C ALA A 223 -1.87 11.84 -12.27
N SER A 224 -1.74 10.83 -11.40
CA SER A 224 -2.80 10.48 -10.43
C SER A 224 -2.92 11.50 -9.29
N SER A 225 -1.90 12.31 -9.02
CA SER A 225 -1.88 13.26 -7.90
C SER A 225 -3.06 14.25 -7.96
N ASN A 226 -3.42 14.77 -9.14
CA ASN A 226 -4.54 15.70 -9.28
C ASN A 226 -5.86 15.10 -8.77
N ILE A 227 -6.19 13.89 -9.23
CA ILE A 227 -7.42 13.21 -8.80
C ILE A 227 -7.38 12.91 -7.30
N ILE A 228 -6.25 12.44 -6.80
CA ILE A 228 -6.08 12.06 -5.39
C ILE A 228 -6.29 13.27 -4.48
N TYR A 229 -5.55 14.37 -4.71
CA TYR A 229 -5.64 15.54 -3.83
C TYR A 229 -6.96 16.28 -3.97
N LYS A 230 -7.51 16.40 -5.19
CA LYS A 230 -8.85 16.99 -5.41
C LYS A 230 -9.94 16.20 -4.68
N LYS A 231 -9.91 14.87 -4.74
CA LYS A 231 -10.89 14.01 -4.04
C LYS A 231 -10.67 13.96 -2.52
N ALA A 232 -9.44 14.10 -2.04
CA ALA A 232 -9.15 14.10 -0.61
C ALA A 232 -9.50 15.43 0.06
N TYR A 233 -9.15 16.55 -0.55
CA TYR A 233 -9.18 17.86 0.09
C TYR A 233 -10.15 18.88 -0.55
N GLY A 234 -10.79 18.54 -1.67
CA GLY A 234 -11.58 19.46 -2.48
C GLY A 234 -10.73 20.20 -3.51
N SER A 235 -11.38 21.02 -4.34
CA SER A 235 -10.70 21.65 -5.49
C SER A 235 -9.64 22.67 -5.07
N ILE A 236 -9.97 23.58 -4.16
CA ILE A 236 -9.06 24.66 -3.74
C ILE A 236 -7.88 24.12 -2.93
N ASN A 237 -8.15 23.42 -1.81
CA ASN A 237 -7.09 22.88 -0.96
C ASN A 237 -6.28 21.79 -1.69
N GLY A 238 -6.94 20.98 -2.52
CA GLY A 238 -6.27 19.99 -3.35
C GLY A 238 -5.30 20.62 -4.33
N PHE A 239 -5.65 21.75 -4.94
CA PHE A 239 -4.75 22.49 -5.81
C PHE A 239 -3.54 23.05 -5.05
N SER A 240 -3.71 23.59 -3.85
CA SER A 240 -2.58 24.06 -3.01
C SER A 240 -1.58 22.91 -2.73
N PHE A 241 -2.08 21.71 -2.40
CA PHE A 241 -1.20 20.55 -2.23
C PHE A 241 -0.48 20.14 -3.51
N LEU A 242 -1.10 20.29 -4.68
CA LEU A 242 -0.46 20.02 -5.96
C LEU A 242 0.67 21.01 -6.25
N VAL A 243 0.45 22.31 -5.97
CA VAL A 243 1.48 23.34 -6.12
C VAL A 243 2.67 23.03 -5.20
N ILE A 244 2.42 22.72 -3.93
CA ILE A 244 3.49 22.35 -2.99
C ILE A 244 4.26 21.12 -3.50
N LYS A 245 3.55 20.11 -3.99
CA LYS A 245 4.18 18.92 -4.56
C LYS A 245 5.00 19.24 -5.81
N LEU A 246 4.49 20.08 -6.70
CA LEU A 246 5.20 20.52 -7.90
C LEU A 246 6.50 21.24 -7.53
N LEU A 247 6.44 22.18 -6.59
CA LEU A 247 7.62 22.91 -6.10
C LEU A 247 8.64 21.95 -5.48
N PHE A 248 8.17 20.99 -4.66
CA PHE A 248 9.06 19.97 -4.09
C PHE A 248 9.75 19.13 -5.17
N ASP A 249 8.96 18.57 -6.11
CA ASP A 249 9.51 17.73 -7.19
C ASP A 249 10.48 18.56 -8.07
N PHE A 250 10.22 19.86 -8.28
CA PHE A 250 11.09 20.77 -9.04
C PHE A 250 12.41 21.05 -8.30
N ILE A 251 12.37 21.35 -7.00
CA ILE A 251 13.57 21.53 -6.18
C ILE A 251 14.41 20.25 -6.20
N MET A 252 13.79 19.11 -6.03
CA MET A 252 14.47 17.82 -6.06
C MET A 252 15.04 17.48 -7.44
N LEU A 253 14.41 17.93 -8.53
CA LEU A 253 14.96 17.84 -9.88
C LEU A 253 16.25 18.65 -9.99
N ILE A 254 16.26 19.90 -9.55
CA ILE A 254 17.46 20.76 -9.57
C ILE A 254 18.60 20.13 -8.76
N LEU A 255 18.33 19.72 -7.51
CA LEU A 255 19.33 19.09 -6.65
C LEU A 255 19.87 17.77 -7.25
N SER A 256 19.00 16.99 -7.87
CA SER A 256 19.41 15.76 -8.57
C SER A 256 20.23 16.06 -9.83
N SER A 257 19.92 17.14 -10.54
CA SER A 257 20.67 17.57 -11.73
C SER A 257 22.10 18.02 -11.37
N LEU A 258 22.27 18.72 -10.24
CA LEU A 258 23.60 19.05 -9.71
C LEU A 258 24.41 17.77 -9.41
N SER A 259 23.77 16.72 -8.96
CA SER A 259 24.44 15.44 -8.71
C SER A 259 24.87 14.68 -9.98
N LEU A 260 24.46 15.11 -11.18
CA LEU A 260 24.94 14.51 -12.45
C LEU A 260 26.45 14.71 -12.67
N ILE A 261 27.05 15.71 -12.02
CA ILE A 261 28.51 15.91 -12.02
C ILE A 261 29.25 14.65 -11.58
N THR A 262 28.62 13.81 -10.74
CA THR A 262 29.22 12.55 -10.27
C THR A 262 29.12 11.41 -11.30
N PHE A 263 28.48 11.60 -12.43
CA PHE A 263 28.26 10.62 -13.51
C PHE A 263 27.73 9.26 -13.05
N THR A 264 26.99 9.20 -11.93
CA THR A 264 26.45 7.94 -11.41
C THR A 264 25.10 7.58 -12.00
N LYS A 265 24.85 6.28 -12.22
CA LYS A 265 23.51 5.77 -12.60
C LYS A 265 22.42 6.24 -11.62
N LYS A 266 22.75 6.37 -10.34
CA LYS A 266 21.82 6.83 -9.30
C LYS A 266 21.37 8.27 -9.56
N SER A 267 22.28 9.16 -9.90
CA SER A 267 21.97 10.56 -10.21
C SER A 267 21.07 10.66 -11.43
N PHE A 268 21.43 9.96 -12.51
CA PHE A 268 20.62 9.90 -13.73
C PHE A 268 19.18 9.38 -13.46
N TYR A 269 19.04 8.31 -12.68
CA TYR A 269 17.72 7.77 -12.34
C TYR A 269 16.89 8.73 -11.48
N LYS A 270 17.51 9.47 -10.54
CA LYS A 270 16.81 10.48 -9.74
C LYS A 270 16.29 11.64 -10.60
N VAL A 271 17.11 12.16 -11.52
CA VAL A 271 16.70 13.23 -12.46
C VAL A 271 15.52 12.74 -13.29
N SER A 272 15.65 11.57 -13.91
CA SER A 272 14.58 10.96 -14.72
C SER A 272 13.29 10.76 -13.91
N MET A 273 13.41 10.37 -12.64
CA MET A 273 12.30 10.18 -11.72
C MET A 273 11.50 11.47 -11.48
N TYR A 274 12.18 12.54 -11.07
CA TYR A 274 11.51 13.80 -10.76
C TYR A 274 10.97 14.48 -12.02
N PHE A 275 11.72 14.42 -13.13
CA PHE A 275 11.26 14.91 -14.42
C PHE A 275 9.94 14.22 -14.85
N CYS A 276 9.87 12.88 -14.79
CA CYS A 276 8.64 12.14 -15.12
C CYS A 276 7.50 12.46 -14.15
N ARG A 277 7.77 12.69 -12.85
CA ARG A 277 6.73 13.09 -11.89
C ARG A 277 6.14 14.45 -12.22
N ILE A 278 6.98 15.43 -12.55
CA ILE A 278 6.54 16.77 -12.96
C ILE A 278 5.72 16.70 -14.24
N LEU A 279 6.21 16.01 -15.28
CA LEU A 279 5.45 15.83 -16.52
C LEU A 279 4.09 15.17 -16.23
N GLY A 280 4.08 14.09 -15.47
CA GLY A 280 2.84 13.42 -15.09
C GLY A 280 1.88 14.37 -14.36
N LEU A 281 2.37 15.20 -13.44
CA LEU A 281 1.53 16.16 -12.71
C LEU A 281 0.92 17.20 -13.66
N ILE A 282 1.70 17.75 -14.59
CA ILE A 282 1.22 18.70 -15.59
C ILE A 282 0.15 18.06 -16.47
N PHE A 283 0.40 16.87 -17.01
CA PHE A 283 -0.59 16.14 -17.81
C PHE A 283 -1.84 15.77 -17.01
N GLY A 284 -1.67 15.42 -15.73
CA GLY A 284 -2.81 15.17 -14.82
C GLY A 284 -3.65 16.40 -14.57
N LEU A 285 -3.06 17.61 -14.50
CA LEU A 285 -3.78 18.88 -14.41
C LEU A 285 -4.58 19.17 -15.69
N LEU A 286 -4.07 18.79 -16.84
CA LEU A 286 -4.76 18.88 -18.14
C LEU A 286 -5.85 17.80 -18.33
N GLY A 287 -6.09 16.95 -17.31
CA GLY A 287 -7.13 15.93 -17.33
C GLY A 287 -6.69 14.56 -17.84
N PHE A 288 -5.41 14.38 -18.17
CA PHE A 288 -4.91 13.07 -18.60
C PHE A 288 -4.89 12.06 -17.47
N GLN A 289 -5.38 10.84 -17.73
CA GLN A 289 -5.39 9.72 -16.79
C GLN A 289 -4.58 8.56 -17.34
N TYR A 290 -3.55 8.15 -16.62
CA TYR A 290 -2.76 6.98 -17.01
C TYR A 290 -3.36 5.71 -16.43
N ASN A 291 -3.87 4.83 -17.29
CA ASN A 291 -4.45 3.54 -16.92
C ASN A 291 -3.38 2.43 -16.97
N GLU A 292 -2.79 2.09 -15.82
CA GLU A 292 -1.75 1.03 -15.73
C GLU A 292 -2.36 -0.38 -15.77
N TYR A 293 -3.62 -0.54 -15.35
CA TYR A 293 -4.26 -1.85 -15.11
C TYR A 293 -5.47 -2.10 -16.04
N ALA A 294 -5.61 -1.34 -17.10
CA ALA A 294 -6.68 -1.49 -18.09
C ALA A 294 -6.60 -2.81 -18.87
#